data_c2cb226caaeec3bbb575aa5a19ed1f27
#
_entry.id   c2cb226caaeec3bbb575aa5a19ed1f27
#
_cell.length_a   1.000
_cell.length_b   1.000
_cell.length_c   1.000
_cell.angle_alpha   90.00
_cell.angle_beta   90.00
_cell.angle_gamma   90.00
#
_symmetry.space_group_name_H-M   'P 1'
#
loop_
_entity.id
_entity.type
_entity.pdbx_description
1 polymer ?
#
loop_
_entity_poly.entity_id
_entity_poly.type
_entity_poly.pdbx_seq_one_letter_code
_entity_poly.pdbx_strand_id
1 'polypeptide(L)'
;VETYSIDSGPIMPKFPIPEDFGTEESYHAKFTEQDLFDEFTRDEHGNVVLSQEQAEKKIKTLGGYDRLYRIKLEADYLRHLTYIGAHQRYGETLTEEQEERINFELHIMKTMGFPGYFLIVMDFIRAAREELGVSVGPGRGSAAGSVVAYCLRITDLDPLEYDLLFERFLNPDRISLPDIDTDFEDCGRQKVLDWVSRKYGETHVAHIVTYGKM
;
A
#
# COMPACT_ATOMS: atom_id res chain seq x y z
N VAL A 1 27.56 -4.59 27.17
CA VAL A 1 27.37 -3.95 25.86
C VAL A 1 26.07 -4.56 25.29
N GLU A 2 24.99 -3.80 25.32
CA GLU A 2 23.74 -4.20 24.70
C GLU A 2 23.94 -4.15 23.17
N THR A 3 23.88 -5.30 22.53
CA THR A 3 23.88 -5.38 21.06
C THR A 3 22.47 -5.11 20.57
N TYR A 4 22.25 -3.95 19.98
CA TYR A 4 21.04 -3.66 19.26
C TYR A 4 21.04 -4.42 17.92
N SER A 5 20.03 -5.25 17.70
CA SER A 5 19.80 -5.85 16.38
C SER A 5 19.19 -4.79 15.46
N ILE A 6 19.88 -4.46 14.37
CA ILE A 6 19.41 -3.51 13.34
C ILE A 6 18.42 -4.18 12.37
N ASP A 7 18.18 -5.48 12.53
CA ASP A 7 17.37 -6.32 11.65
C ASP A 7 15.89 -6.44 12.11
N SER A 8 15.30 -5.38 12.64
CA SER A 8 13.85 -5.34 12.75
C SER A 8 13.27 -4.86 11.42
N GLY A 9 12.39 -5.66 10.81
CA GLY A 9 11.65 -5.24 9.62
C GLY A 9 10.90 -3.91 9.87
N PRO A 10 10.43 -3.24 8.81
CA PRO A 10 9.78 -1.95 8.93
C PRO A 10 8.53 -2.04 9.83
N ILE A 11 8.48 -1.15 10.84
CA ILE A 11 7.33 -1.03 11.73
C ILE A 11 6.34 -0.04 11.09
N MET A 12 5.25 -0.58 10.56
CA MET A 12 4.19 0.23 9.96
C MET A 12 3.12 0.58 11.01
N PRO A 13 2.67 1.83 11.09
CA PRO A 13 1.49 2.18 11.88
C PRO A 13 0.25 1.54 11.25
N LYS A 14 -0.76 1.27 12.09
CA LYS A 14 -2.05 0.77 11.60
C LYS A 14 -2.90 1.93 11.06
N PHE A 15 -3.34 1.80 9.81
CA PHE A 15 -4.35 2.70 9.25
C PHE A 15 -5.70 2.48 9.94
N PRO A 16 -6.41 3.54 10.38
CA PRO A 16 -7.73 3.41 11.00
C PRO A 16 -8.80 3.08 9.95
N ILE A 17 -9.14 1.79 9.83
CA ILE A 17 -10.22 1.33 8.95
C ILE A 17 -11.55 1.55 9.66
N PRO A 18 -12.60 2.08 8.99
CA PRO A 18 -13.91 2.23 9.57
C PRO A 18 -14.48 0.89 10.06
N GLU A 19 -15.04 0.87 11.28
CA GLU A 19 -15.55 -0.36 11.91
C GLU A 19 -16.71 -0.99 11.14
N ASP A 20 -17.52 -0.18 10.45
CA ASP A 20 -18.61 -0.62 9.58
C ASP A 20 -18.12 -1.37 8.33
N PHE A 21 -16.89 -1.14 7.90
CA PHE A 21 -16.26 -1.94 6.85
C PHE A 21 -15.81 -3.29 7.39
N GLY A 22 -15.17 -3.33 8.56
CA GLY A 22 -14.70 -4.54 9.19
C GLY A 22 -13.66 -4.28 10.28
N THR A 23 -13.49 -5.28 11.15
CA THR A 23 -12.50 -5.29 12.22
C THR A 23 -11.63 -6.55 12.13
N GLU A 24 -10.47 -6.55 12.78
CA GLU A 24 -9.64 -7.77 12.89
C GLU A 24 -10.44 -8.93 13.49
N GLU A 25 -11.26 -8.68 14.51
CA GLU A 25 -12.10 -9.68 15.16
C GLU A 25 -13.14 -10.26 14.19
N SER A 26 -13.80 -9.41 13.39
CA SER A 26 -14.77 -9.87 12.39
C SER A 26 -14.12 -10.74 11.31
N TYR A 27 -12.86 -10.44 10.94
CA TYR A 27 -12.11 -11.21 9.97
C TYR A 27 -11.64 -12.55 10.53
N HIS A 28 -11.23 -12.61 11.81
CA HIS A 28 -10.95 -13.88 12.52
C HIS A 28 -12.19 -14.77 12.58
N ALA A 29 -13.38 -14.21 12.73
CA ALA A 29 -14.63 -14.96 12.75
C ALA A 29 -15.07 -15.46 11.35
N LYS A 30 -14.71 -14.71 10.30
CA LYS A 30 -15.18 -14.95 8.92
C LYS A 30 -14.26 -15.86 8.11
N PHE A 31 -12.94 -15.77 8.30
CA PHE A 31 -11.94 -16.45 7.51
C PHE A 31 -11.14 -17.44 8.36
N THR A 32 -10.83 -18.60 7.78
CA THR A 32 -9.94 -19.60 8.39
C THR A 32 -8.48 -19.34 8.01
N GLU A 33 -7.55 -19.95 8.75
CA GLU A 33 -6.13 -19.93 8.38
C GLU A 33 -5.88 -20.55 6.99
N GLN A 34 -6.68 -21.55 6.61
CA GLN A 34 -6.58 -22.15 5.27
C GLN A 34 -7.02 -21.18 4.18
N ASP A 35 -8.06 -20.38 4.41
CA ASP A 35 -8.48 -19.34 3.48
C ASP A 35 -7.35 -18.32 3.26
N LEU A 36 -6.69 -17.89 4.34
CA LEU A 36 -5.55 -16.98 4.26
C LEU A 36 -4.34 -17.64 3.59
N PHE A 37 -4.05 -18.89 3.90
CA PHE A 37 -2.97 -19.62 3.25
C PHE A 37 -3.16 -19.65 1.73
N ASP A 38 -4.33 -20.01 1.28
CA ASP A 38 -4.66 -20.06 -0.15
C ASP A 38 -4.57 -18.68 -0.81
N GLU A 39 -5.12 -17.65 -0.17
CA GLU A 39 -5.16 -16.30 -0.71
C GLU A 39 -3.77 -15.65 -0.83
N PHE A 40 -2.87 -15.90 0.14
CA PHE A 40 -1.53 -15.29 0.17
C PHE A 40 -0.45 -16.09 -0.55
N THR A 41 -0.71 -17.33 -0.92
CA THR A 41 0.28 -18.21 -1.56
C THR A 41 -0.02 -18.58 -3.00
N ARG A 42 -1.23 -18.26 -3.49
CA ARG A 42 -1.64 -18.46 -4.89
C ARG A 42 -1.41 -17.18 -5.71
N ASP A 43 -1.44 -17.32 -7.03
CA ASP A 43 -1.43 -16.17 -7.93
C ASP A 43 -2.79 -15.45 -7.95
N GLU A 44 -2.89 -14.38 -8.71
CA GLU A 44 -4.11 -13.56 -8.86
C GLU A 44 -5.28 -14.31 -9.48
N HIS A 45 -5.02 -15.44 -10.15
CA HIS A 45 -6.03 -16.34 -10.74
C HIS A 45 -6.37 -17.52 -9.84
N GLY A 46 -5.74 -17.61 -8.65
CA GLY A 46 -5.96 -18.70 -7.69
C GLY A 46 -5.17 -19.98 -7.97
N ASN A 47 -4.18 -19.95 -8.87
CA ASN A 47 -3.34 -21.11 -9.15
C ASN A 47 -2.25 -21.29 -8.11
N VAL A 48 -1.89 -22.53 -7.83
CA VAL A 48 -0.77 -22.87 -6.95
C VAL A 48 0.54 -22.67 -7.71
N VAL A 49 1.34 -21.68 -7.28
CA VAL A 49 2.61 -21.30 -7.91
C VAL A 49 3.82 -21.53 -7.00
N LEU A 50 3.60 -21.80 -5.72
CA LEU A 50 4.63 -22.06 -4.73
C LEU A 50 4.61 -23.52 -4.27
N SER A 51 5.79 -24.08 -3.98
CA SER A 51 5.84 -25.35 -3.25
C SER A 51 5.35 -25.16 -1.81
N GLN A 52 5.00 -26.27 -1.14
CA GLN A 52 4.52 -26.22 0.25
C GLN A 52 5.52 -25.50 1.17
N GLU A 53 6.82 -25.80 1.03
CA GLU A 53 7.87 -25.18 1.83
C GLU A 53 8.01 -23.68 1.56
N GLN A 54 7.91 -23.27 0.30
CA GLN A 54 7.95 -21.85 -0.09
C GLN A 54 6.72 -21.09 0.44
N ALA A 55 5.55 -21.71 0.39
CA ALA A 55 4.32 -21.14 0.90
C ALA A 55 4.38 -20.92 2.42
N GLU A 56 4.80 -21.93 3.19
CA GLU A 56 4.98 -21.82 4.64
C GLU A 56 6.03 -20.77 5.03
N LYS A 57 7.12 -20.70 4.29
CA LYS A 57 8.15 -19.67 4.49
C LYS A 57 7.57 -18.27 4.24
N LYS A 58 6.77 -18.10 3.19
CA LYS A 58 6.10 -16.82 2.88
C LYS A 58 5.18 -16.38 4.01
N ILE A 59 4.33 -17.26 4.53
CA ILE A 59 3.44 -16.97 5.67
C ILE A 59 4.26 -16.50 6.88
N LYS A 60 5.35 -17.21 7.19
CA LYS A 60 6.23 -16.83 8.29
C LYS A 60 6.90 -15.47 8.08
N THR A 61 7.36 -15.19 6.87
CA THR A 61 7.98 -13.91 6.50
C THR A 61 7.01 -12.74 6.63
N LEU A 62 5.73 -12.95 6.32
CA LEU A 62 4.67 -11.95 6.48
C LEU A 62 4.25 -11.71 7.94
N GLY A 63 4.75 -12.50 8.89
CA GLY A 63 4.53 -12.33 10.33
C GLY A 63 3.53 -13.30 10.96
N GLY A 64 3.17 -14.38 10.25
CA GLY A 64 2.24 -15.39 10.71
C GLY A 64 0.77 -15.03 10.51
N TYR A 65 -0.13 -15.96 10.84
CA TYR A 65 -1.57 -15.83 10.55
C TYR A 65 -2.23 -14.65 11.25
N ASP A 66 -1.86 -14.30 12.48
CA ASP A 66 -2.43 -13.16 13.19
C ASP A 66 -2.22 -11.85 12.40
N ARG A 67 -1.02 -11.66 11.84
CA ARG A 67 -0.74 -10.52 11.00
C ARG A 67 -1.44 -10.59 9.65
N LEU A 68 -1.63 -11.78 9.08
CA LEU A 68 -2.33 -11.96 7.81
C LEU A 68 -3.78 -11.52 7.87
N TYR A 69 -4.49 -11.71 8.99
CA TYR A 69 -5.84 -11.19 9.16
C TYR A 69 -5.87 -9.67 9.02
N ARG A 70 -4.92 -8.98 9.62
CA ARG A 70 -4.80 -7.52 9.48
C ARG A 70 -4.45 -7.11 8.05
N ILE A 71 -3.50 -7.77 7.42
CA ILE A 71 -3.10 -7.50 6.03
C ILE A 71 -4.29 -7.73 5.09
N LYS A 72 -5.07 -8.79 5.29
CA LYS A 72 -6.27 -9.05 4.51
C LYS A 72 -7.32 -7.95 4.68
N LEU A 73 -7.60 -7.51 5.89
CA LEU A 73 -8.53 -6.42 6.16
C LEU A 73 -8.08 -5.13 5.45
N GLU A 74 -6.79 -4.79 5.54
CA GLU A 74 -6.22 -3.63 4.86
C GLU A 74 -6.29 -3.78 3.33
N ALA A 75 -6.02 -4.97 2.80
CA ALA A 75 -6.08 -5.25 1.36
C ALA A 75 -7.51 -5.15 0.82
N ASP A 76 -8.50 -5.66 1.53
CA ASP A 76 -9.91 -5.58 1.15
C ASP A 76 -10.40 -4.13 1.19
N TYR A 77 -9.98 -3.35 2.18
CA TYR A 77 -10.30 -1.92 2.25
C TYR A 77 -9.59 -1.12 1.15
N LEU A 78 -8.33 -1.41 0.87
CA LEU A 78 -7.59 -0.83 -0.25
C LEU A 78 -8.30 -1.12 -1.58
N ARG A 79 -8.73 -2.36 -1.79
CA ARG A 79 -9.51 -2.77 -2.97
C ARG A 79 -10.80 -1.96 -3.07
N HIS A 80 -11.55 -1.83 -2.00
CA HIS A 80 -12.80 -1.05 -1.95
C HIS A 80 -12.56 0.40 -2.40
N LEU A 81 -11.58 1.07 -1.82
CA LEU A 81 -11.25 2.46 -2.18
C LEU A 81 -10.70 2.58 -3.61
N THR A 82 -9.91 1.60 -4.06
CA THR A 82 -9.37 1.58 -5.42
C THR A 82 -10.48 1.51 -6.46
N TYR A 83 -11.51 0.67 -6.26
CA TYR A 83 -12.63 0.58 -7.20
C TYR A 83 -13.50 1.83 -7.18
N ILE A 84 -13.73 2.46 -6.03
CA ILE A 84 -14.38 3.77 -5.96
C ILE A 84 -13.59 4.79 -6.81
N GLY A 85 -12.28 4.86 -6.63
CA GLY A 85 -11.40 5.74 -7.38
C GLY A 85 -11.33 5.39 -8.87
N ALA A 86 -11.35 4.11 -9.23
CA ALA A 86 -11.36 3.65 -10.61
C ALA A 86 -12.61 4.16 -11.37
N HIS A 87 -13.77 4.05 -10.75
CA HIS A 87 -15.01 4.59 -11.33
C HIS A 87 -15.00 6.11 -11.46
N GLN A 88 -14.32 6.82 -10.55
CA GLN A 88 -14.13 8.28 -10.65
C GLN A 88 -13.18 8.66 -11.80
N ARG A 89 -12.13 7.85 -12.05
CA ARG A 89 -11.12 8.12 -13.09
C ARG A 89 -11.56 7.67 -14.48
N TYR A 90 -12.16 6.47 -14.58
CA TYR A 90 -12.47 5.80 -15.85
C TYR A 90 -13.95 5.78 -16.22
N GLY A 91 -14.85 6.13 -15.27
CA GLY A 91 -16.29 6.10 -15.47
C GLY A 91 -16.97 4.83 -14.92
N GLU A 92 -18.26 4.70 -15.18
CA GLU A 92 -19.10 3.64 -14.58
C GLU A 92 -18.72 2.22 -15.02
N THR A 93 -18.23 2.07 -16.25
CA THR A 93 -17.84 0.78 -16.81
C THR A 93 -16.34 0.74 -17.02
N LEU A 94 -15.66 -0.18 -16.34
CA LEU A 94 -14.23 -0.43 -16.54
C LEU A 94 -14.03 -1.38 -17.71
N THR A 95 -12.92 -1.22 -18.44
CA THR A 95 -12.50 -2.18 -19.46
C THR A 95 -11.89 -3.42 -18.80
N GLU A 96 -11.84 -4.53 -19.53
CA GLU A 96 -11.20 -5.77 -19.07
C GLU A 96 -9.73 -5.52 -18.70
N GLU A 97 -9.00 -4.76 -19.52
CA GLU A 97 -7.61 -4.38 -19.27
C GLU A 97 -7.43 -3.60 -17.94
N GLN A 98 -8.34 -2.65 -17.68
CA GLN A 98 -8.32 -1.88 -16.43
C GLN A 98 -8.59 -2.77 -15.21
N GLU A 99 -9.57 -3.66 -15.29
CA GLU A 99 -9.90 -4.57 -14.19
C GLU A 99 -8.79 -5.59 -13.93
N GLU A 100 -8.23 -6.20 -14.98
CA GLU A 100 -7.10 -7.13 -14.85
C GLU A 100 -5.90 -6.47 -14.21
N ARG A 101 -5.54 -5.26 -14.66
CA ARG A 101 -4.41 -4.51 -14.12
C ARG A 101 -4.64 -4.13 -12.65
N ILE A 102 -5.82 -3.65 -12.28
CA ILE A 102 -6.17 -3.32 -10.89
C ILE A 102 -6.08 -4.57 -10.01
N ASN A 103 -6.67 -5.68 -10.45
CA ASN A 103 -6.66 -6.93 -9.69
C ASN A 103 -5.25 -7.49 -9.51
N PHE A 104 -4.43 -7.45 -10.55
CA PHE A 104 -3.04 -7.85 -10.51
C PHE A 104 -2.23 -7.01 -9.50
N GLU A 105 -2.31 -5.69 -9.59
CA GLU A 105 -1.59 -4.79 -8.69
C GLU A 105 -2.02 -4.96 -7.22
N LEU A 106 -3.34 -5.03 -6.97
CA LEU A 106 -3.87 -5.27 -5.62
C LEU A 106 -3.41 -6.60 -5.04
N HIS A 107 -3.35 -7.64 -5.86
CA HIS A 107 -2.84 -8.94 -5.45
C HIS A 107 -1.36 -8.87 -5.03
N ILE A 108 -0.53 -8.21 -5.82
CA ILE A 108 0.90 -8.02 -5.49
C ILE A 108 1.06 -7.22 -4.19
N MET A 109 0.34 -6.10 -4.03
CA MET A 109 0.39 -5.26 -2.82
C MET A 109 -0.02 -6.05 -1.57
N LYS A 110 -1.06 -6.88 -1.67
CA LYS A 110 -1.51 -7.76 -0.59
C LYS A 110 -0.47 -8.82 -0.24
N THR A 111 -0.01 -9.58 -1.23
CA THR A 111 0.89 -10.72 -1.01
C THR A 111 2.31 -10.30 -0.65
N MET A 112 2.71 -9.06 -0.90
CA MET A 112 3.93 -8.46 -0.37
C MET A 112 3.77 -7.91 1.06
N GLY A 113 2.54 -7.78 1.56
CA GLY A 113 2.25 -7.38 2.94
C GLY A 113 2.20 -5.86 3.16
N PHE A 114 2.02 -5.03 2.13
CA PHE A 114 2.08 -3.57 2.21
C PHE A 114 0.78 -2.81 1.86
N PRO A 115 -0.43 -3.38 1.93
CA PRO A 115 -1.64 -2.63 1.61
C PRO A 115 -1.86 -1.44 2.55
N GLY A 116 -1.50 -1.57 3.83
CA GLY A 116 -1.59 -0.49 4.81
C GLY A 116 -0.71 0.72 4.49
N TYR A 117 0.44 0.50 3.87
CA TYR A 117 1.32 1.58 3.41
C TYR A 117 0.64 2.47 2.36
N PHE A 118 -0.04 1.88 1.39
CA PHE A 118 -0.78 2.63 0.37
C PHE A 118 -1.95 3.40 0.97
N LEU A 119 -2.64 2.83 1.94
CA LEU A 119 -3.72 3.51 2.67
C LEU A 119 -3.20 4.75 3.40
N ILE A 120 -2.05 4.66 4.06
CA ILE A 120 -1.42 5.78 4.77
C ILE A 120 -0.99 6.87 3.79
N VAL A 121 -0.34 6.49 2.68
CA VAL A 121 0.11 7.45 1.65
C VAL A 121 -1.08 8.17 1.02
N MET A 122 -2.13 7.44 0.66
CA MET A 122 -3.37 8.03 0.16
C MET A 122 -3.96 9.03 1.16
N ASP A 123 -3.98 8.68 2.44
CA ASP A 123 -4.60 9.48 3.48
C ASP A 123 -3.87 10.82 3.70
N PHE A 124 -2.55 10.84 3.79
CA PHE A 124 -1.86 12.11 3.97
C PHE A 124 -1.85 12.98 2.71
N ILE A 125 -1.88 12.38 1.51
CA ILE A 125 -2.03 13.13 0.26
C ILE A 125 -3.43 13.76 0.18
N ARG A 126 -4.48 13.01 0.54
CA ARG A 126 -5.85 13.52 0.65
C ARG A 126 -5.92 14.67 1.67
N ALA A 127 -5.36 14.46 2.87
CA ALA A 127 -5.36 15.48 3.90
C ALA A 127 -4.61 16.75 3.47
N ALA A 128 -3.48 16.62 2.76
CA ALA A 128 -2.76 17.75 2.22
C ALA A 128 -3.65 18.59 1.30
N ARG A 129 -4.36 17.95 0.37
CA ARG A 129 -5.23 18.63 -0.61
C ARG A 129 -6.51 19.19 0.02
N GLU A 130 -7.20 18.39 0.84
CA GLU A 130 -8.58 18.68 1.28
C GLU A 130 -8.66 19.39 2.64
N GLU A 131 -7.74 19.07 3.57
CA GLU A 131 -7.78 19.61 4.93
C GLU A 131 -6.79 20.75 5.12
N LEU A 132 -5.60 20.65 4.53
CA LEU A 132 -4.50 21.58 4.76
C LEU A 132 -4.35 22.64 3.67
N GLY A 133 -5.02 22.47 2.53
CA GLY A 133 -4.90 23.37 1.38
C GLY A 133 -3.50 23.42 0.79
N VAL A 134 -2.77 22.29 0.84
CA VAL A 134 -1.40 22.15 0.36
C VAL A 134 -1.42 21.51 -1.02
N SER A 135 -0.76 22.14 -1.98
CA SER A 135 -0.63 21.61 -3.34
C SER A 135 0.28 20.37 -3.35
N VAL A 136 -0.18 19.34 -4.05
CA VAL A 136 0.54 18.07 -4.20
C VAL A 136 0.83 17.84 -5.67
N GLY A 137 2.06 17.49 -5.98
CA GLY A 137 2.49 17.19 -7.35
C GLY A 137 1.81 15.95 -7.93
N PRO A 138 1.87 15.75 -9.25
CA PRO A 138 1.17 14.64 -9.95
C PRO A 138 1.77 13.27 -9.66
N GLY A 139 2.83 13.21 -8.87
CA GLY A 139 3.61 12.02 -8.65
C GLY A 139 4.82 11.92 -9.58
N ARG A 140 5.83 11.23 -9.14
CA ARG A 140 7.07 10.98 -9.90
C ARG A 140 7.65 9.62 -9.56
N GLY A 141 8.72 9.25 -10.26
CA GLY A 141 9.41 7.99 -10.03
C GLY A 141 8.59 6.77 -10.46
N SER A 142 8.86 5.66 -9.80
CA SER A 142 8.27 4.37 -10.18
C SER A 142 6.79 4.22 -9.82
N ALA A 143 6.31 4.96 -8.83
CA ALA A 143 4.90 4.93 -8.41
C ALA A 143 3.92 5.36 -9.51
N ALA A 144 4.39 6.16 -10.48
CA ALA A 144 3.60 6.53 -11.66
C ALA A 144 3.19 5.32 -12.52
N GLY A 145 3.85 4.17 -12.37
CA GLY A 145 3.50 2.91 -13.06
C GLY A 145 2.34 2.14 -12.42
N SER A 146 1.74 2.62 -11.33
CA SER A 146 0.65 1.94 -10.63
C SER A 146 -0.72 2.53 -10.96
N VAL A 147 -1.64 1.70 -11.49
CA VAL A 147 -3.06 2.05 -11.70
C VAL A 147 -3.77 2.22 -10.35
N VAL A 148 -3.42 1.42 -9.35
CA VAL A 148 -3.97 1.56 -7.99
C VAL A 148 -3.60 2.93 -7.40
N ALA A 149 -2.34 3.37 -7.52
CA ALA A 149 -1.91 4.69 -7.09
C ALA A 149 -2.66 5.82 -7.83
N TYR A 150 -2.91 5.64 -9.11
CA TYR A 150 -3.71 6.57 -9.91
C TYR A 150 -5.16 6.64 -9.45
N CYS A 151 -5.81 5.49 -9.22
CA CYS A 151 -7.18 5.42 -8.71
C CYS A 151 -7.32 6.04 -7.31
N LEU A 152 -6.34 5.86 -6.45
CA LEU A 152 -6.29 6.42 -5.09
C LEU A 152 -5.87 7.90 -5.04
N ARG A 153 -5.63 8.54 -6.18
CA ARG A 153 -5.14 9.92 -6.29
C ARG A 153 -3.79 10.16 -5.59
N ILE A 154 -2.99 9.11 -5.44
CA ILE A 154 -1.59 9.21 -5.04
C ILE A 154 -0.79 9.83 -6.20
N THR A 155 -1.07 9.39 -7.43
CA THR A 155 -0.54 9.95 -8.66
C THR A 155 -1.68 10.47 -9.55
N ASP A 156 -1.36 11.39 -10.48
CA ASP A 156 -2.31 11.96 -11.44
C ASP A 156 -1.93 11.60 -12.89
N LEU A 157 -1.07 10.60 -13.07
CA LEU A 157 -0.66 10.07 -14.36
C LEU A 157 -1.28 8.70 -14.57
N ASP A 158 -2.05 8.53 -15.66
CA ASP A 158 -2.63 7.22 -16.00
C ASP A 158 -1.56 6.31 -16.61
N PRO A 159 -1.14 5.24 -15.92
CA PRO A 159 -0.09 4.37 -16.42
C PRO A 159 -0.53 3.54 -17.64
N LEU A 160 -1.82 3.32 -17.86
CA LEU A 160 -2.33 2.61 -19.04
C LEU A 160 -2.23 3.47 -20.29
N GLU A 161 -2.50 4.78 -20.18
CA GLU A 161 -2.38 5.72 -21.29
C GLU A 161 -0.92 5.86 -21.80
N TYR A 162 0.04 5.70 -20.89
CA TYR A 162 1.48 5.89 -21.20
C TYR A 162 2.28 4.57 -21.23
N ASP A 163 1.63 3.42 -21.24
CA ASP A 163 2.27 2.09 -21.25
C ASP A 163 3.33 1.91 -20.15
N LEU A 164 3.06 2.43 -18.94
CA LEU A 164 3.98 2.32 -17.81
C LEU A 164 3.87 0.96 -17.12
N LEU A 165 5.03 0.34 -16.86
CA LEU A 165 5.12 -0.98 -16.27
C LEU A 165 5.05 -0.91 -14.74
N PHE A 166 4.15 -1.71 -14.15
CA PHE A 166 4.03 -1.86 -12.70
C PHE A 166 5.26 -2.53 -12.06
N GLU A 167 5.92 -3.42 -12.76
CA GLU A 167 7.10 -4.15 -12.30
C GLU A 167 8.30 -3.24 -12.01
N ARG A 168 8.31 -2.02 -12.53
CA ARG A 168 9.29 -0.98 -12.15
C ARG A 168 9.02 -0.40 -10.77
N PHE A 169 7.77 -0.45 -10.31
CA PHE A 169 7.35 0.05 -9.01
C PHE A 169 7.43 -1.05 -7.94
N LEU A 170 6.79 -2.19 -8.17
CA LEU A 170 6.82 -3.34 -7.27
C LEU A 170 7.27 -4.58 -8.04
N ASN A 171 8.32 -5.20 -7.53
CA ASN A 171 8.80 -6.49 -8.02
C ASN A 171 8.67 -7.51 -6.90
N PRO A 172 7.88 -8.58 -7.07
CA PRO A 172 7.70 -9.65 -6.08
C PRO A 172 9.01 -10.32 -5.64
N ASP A 173 10.04 -10.27 -6.50
CA ASP A 173 11.36 -10.84 -6.23
C ASP A 173 12.22 -9.96 -5.31
N ARG A 174 11.83 -8.71 -5.10
CA ARG A 174 12.50 -7.76 -4.20
C ARG A 174 11.62 -7.48 -3.00
N ILE A 175 11.95 -8.08 -1.86
CA ILE A 175 11.29 -7.83 -0.58
C ILE A 175 11.80 -6.48 -0.03
N SER A 176 11.30 -5.38 -0.57
CA SER A 176 11.56 -4.04 -0.03
C SER A 176 10.27 -3.24 -0.03
N LEU A 177 10.13 -2.33 0.95
CA LEU A 177 9.05 -1.35 0.94
C LEU A 177 9.08 -0.56 -0.37
N PRO A 178 7.92 -0.35 -1.01
CA PRO A 178 7.84 0.53 -2.16
C PRO A 178 8.20 1.96 -1.77
N ASP A 179 8.93 2.64 -2.64
CA ASP A 179 9.28 4.04 -2.49
C ASP A 179 8.30 4.90 -3.27
N ILE A 180 7.51 5.71 -2.57
CA ILE A 180 6.55 6.64 -3.16
C ILE A 180 7.03 8.05 -2.91
N ASP A 181 7.62 8.65 -3.94
CA ASP A 181 8.04 10.03 -3.94
C ASP A 181 6.83 10.96 -4.07
N THR A 182 6.64 11.84 -3.09
CA THR A 182 5.55 12.82 -3.08
C THR A 182 6.12 14.23 -2.98
N ASP A 183 5.73 15.10 -3.90
CA ASP A 183 6.11 16.51 -3.92
C ASP A 183 5.00 17.36 -3.31
N PHE A 184 5.35 18.18 -2.31
CA PHE A 184 4.47 19.17 -1.71
C PHE A 184 5.03 20.56 -1.96
N GLU A 185 4.15 21.56 -2.04
CA GLU A 185 4.61 22.96 -2.07
C GLU A 185 5.42 23.27 -0.80
N ASP A 186 6.51 24.02 -0.95
CA ASP A 186 7.48 24.28 0.13
C ASP A 186 6.84 24.87 1.38
N CYS A 187 5.95 25.85 1.22
CA CYS A 187 5.29 26.52 2.36
C CYS A 187 4.28 25.63 3.09
N GLY A 188 3.80 24.56 2.44
CA GLY A 188 2.84 23.61 3.00
C GLY A 188 3.45 22.35 3.59
N ARG A 189 4.68 22.01 3.22
CA ARG A 189 5.33 20.74 3.57
C ARG A 189 5.33 20.46 5.08
N GLN A 190 5.66 21.46 5.90
CA GLN A 190 5.69 21.28 7.35
C GLN A 190 4.32 20.97 7.94
N LYS A 191 3.25 21.54 7.40
CA LYS A 191 1.87 21.25 7.84
C LYS A 191 1.51 19.77 7.62
N VAL A 192 1.95 19.20 6.50
CA VAL A 192 1.73 17.78 6.19
C VAL A 192 2.51 16.89 7.15
N LEU A 193 3.78 17.19 7.41
CA LEU A 193 4.60 16.46 8.37
C LEU A 193 3.99 16.48 9.78
N ASP A 194 3.54 17.63 10.24
CA ASP A 194 2.89 17.78 11.54
C ASP A 194 1.55 17.01 11.61
N TRP A 195 0.80 16.99 10.51
CA TRP A 195 -0.44 16.23 10.43
C TRP A 195 -0.18 14.72 10.50
N VAL A 196 0.80 14.21 9.75
CA VAL A 196 1.19 12.79 9.76
C VAL A 196 1.68 12.38 11.15
N SER A 197 2.55 13.19 11.78
CA SER A 197 3.07 12.91 13.12
C SER A 197 1.96 12.86 14.17
N ARG A 198 0.96 13.74 14.08
CA ARG A 198 -0.19 13.74 15.01
C ARG A 198 -1.09 12.53 14.80
N LYS A 199 -1.33 12.13 13.55
CA LYS A 199 -2.26 11.02 13.24
C LYS A 199 -1.63 9.65 13.46
N TYR A 200 -0.40 9.47 13.02
CA TYR A 200 0.26 8.16 13.00
C TYR A 200 1.33 7.98 14.09
N GLY A 201 1.65 9.03 14.83
CA GLY A 201 2.63 9.04 15.91
C GLY A 201 4.00 9.56 15.49
N GLU A 202 4.63 10.33 16.38
CA GLU A 202 5.93 10.94 16.15
C GLU A 202 7.06 9.93 15.92
N THR A 203 6.93 8.72 16.47
CA THR A 203 7.90 7.64 16.31
C THR A 203 7.87 6.98 14.92
N HIS A 204 6.87 7.29 14.11
CA HIS A 204 6.71 6.78 12.75
C HIS A 204 7.13 7.79 11.67
N VAL A 205 7.58 8.97 12.08
CA VAL A 205 8.04 10.03 11.18
C VAL A 205 9.49 10.35 11.49
N ALA A 206 10.36 10.31 10.50
CA ALA A 206 11.77 10.64 10.65
C ALA A 206 12.25 11.52 9.49
N HIS A 207 13.12 12.47 9.85
CA HIS A 207 13.85 13.25 8.86
C HIS A 207 15.17 12.56 8.54
N ILE A 208 15.42 12.34 7.25
CA ILE A 208 16.74 11.88 6.80
C ILE A 208 17.66 13.10 6.72
N VAL A 209 18.70 13.10 7.52
CA VAL A 209 19.73 14.15 7.48
C VAL A 209 20.68 13.85 6.34
N THR A 210 20.67 14.69 5.32
CA THR A 210 21.65 14.64 4.22
C THR A 210 22.73 15.67 4.44
N TYR A 211 23.99 15.22 4.47
CA TYR A 211 25.13 16.12 4.47
C TYR A 211 25.54 16.42 3.04
N GLY A 212 25.10 17.56 2.49
CA GLY A 212 25.59 18.09 1.22
C GLY A 212 26.76 19.05 1.49
N LYS A 213 27.94 18.82 0.87
CA LYS A 213 28.91 19.89 0.69
C LYS A 213 28.42 20.74 -0.49
N MET A 214 28.20 22.03 -0.26
CA MET A 214 28.15 23.02 -1.32
C MET A 214 29.55 23.25 -1.89
#